data_427b9630709ba1182a38d8b19d2cbc51
#
_entry.id   427b9630709ba1182a38d8b19d2cbc51
#
_cell.length_a   1.000
_cell.length_b   1.000
_cell.length_c   1.000
_cell.angle_alpha   90.00
_cell.angle_beta   90.00
_cell.angle_gamma   90.00
#
_symmetry.space_group_name_H-M   'P 1'
#
loop_
_entity.id
_entity.type
_entity.pdbx_description
1 polymer ?
#
loop_
_entity_poly.entity_id
_entity_poly.type
_entity_poly.pdbx_seq_one_letter_code
_entity_poly.pdbx_strand_id
1 'polypeptide(L)'
;MTLNHVYKKGSIATLLSLYFLFASNLSCADSQFFSYEDLDRKIGQAIFEKIWVFAPSSTKSSDGLGPLYNARSCHQCHESSKKNKNNIPSTLVIQLSIEPKPTNQDFEQVMNQLGFIPEPIYGKQLQTFAYPGAKAEADISVTYTPINIIFSDGEELSLSKPSYLFTNMGYGKFHKDLKFSPRVAPRMTGLNWLDSIPEQQITSNTDPDDINKDGISGKANWVWDDISRTTKLGRFGWKAGKPNLEQQNLAALSADIGVSSWLYPQAEGDCTLAQSRCTQLAKNTETQLVKAIGNSTLHNGTHKSSLWVEASKDMTDLLLLFTATMDQKNRSKKTQFELESVKHGKELFNQIGCQNCHISTYRNITDTYKNNIKITTIYPYTDLLLHDMGDNLADNRKEFEASGNEWRTAPLWGISDYLKKSPNPVFLHDGRAKSTVEAILWHAGEAEKSKQAFMALTNKERIILKKFVESL
;
A
#
# COMPACT_ATOMS: atom_id res chain seq x y z
N MET A 1 -65.60 8.90 -76.41
CA MET A 1 -66.54 8.28 -75.42
C MET A 1 -65.71 7.92 -74.17
N THR A 2 -65.97 8.69 -73.16
CA THR A 2 -65.24 8.71 -71.90
C THR A 2 -65.87 7.74 -70.88
N LEU A 3 -65.04 6.98 -70.16
CA LEU A 3 -65.50 6.23 -69.03
C LEU A 3 -64.54 6.55 -67.83
N ASN A 4 -65.17 7.28 -66.90
CA ASN A 4 -64.56 7.59 -65.59
C ASN A 4 -64.48 6.35 -64.67
N HIS A 5 -63.35 6.07 -64.14
CA HIS A 5 -63.19 5.15 -63.00
C HIS A 5 -62.76 5.96 -61.74
N VAL A 6 -63.71 6.03 -60.81
CA VAL A 6 -63.51 6.54 -59.47
C VAL A 6 -62.84 5.48 -58.62
N TYR A 7 -61.60 5.73 -58.16
CA TYR A 7 -60.97 4.92 -57.16
C TYR A 7 -61.20 5.54 -55.76
N LYS A 8 -61.86 4.76 -54.90
CA LYS A 8 -62.05 5.04 -53.49
C LYS A 8 -60.70 5.00 -52.76
N LYS A 9 -60.28 6.10 -52.19
CA LYS A 9 -59.22 6.15 -51.18
C LYS A 9 -59.84 5.68 -49.85
N GLY A 10 -59.40 4.51 -49.41
CA GLY A 10 -59.78 3.97 -48.09
C GLY A 10 -58.67 3.15 -47.50
N SER A 11 -58.19 3.53 -46.35
CA SER A 11 -57.52 2.70 -45.37
C SER A 11 -56.12 2.20 -45.64
N ILE A 12 -55.14 3.10 -45.78
CA ILE A 12 -53.72 2.76 -45.55
C ILE A 12 -53.19 3.49 -44.27
N ALA A 13 -53.93 4.42 -43.73
CA ALA A 13 -53.48 5.17 -42.55
C ALA A 13 -53.62 4.41 -41.21
N THR A 14 -54.37 3.31 -41.16
CA THR A 14 -54.63 2.58 -39.89
C THR A 14 -53.69 1.41 -39.64
N LEU A 15 -52.90 0.98 -40.61
CA LEU A 15 -51.94 -0.09 -40.47
C LEU A 15 -50.50 0.43 -40.12
N LEU A 16 -50.21 1.68 -40.39
CA LEU A 16 -48.93 2.29 -40.02
C LEU A 16 -48.91 2.79 -38.57
N SER A 17 -50.07 3.09 -37.95
CA SER A 17 -50.14 3.49 -36.57
C SER A 17 -50.02 2.33 -35.54
N LEU A 18 -50.31 1.09 -35.97
CA LEU A 18 -50.09 -0.08 -35.09
C LEU A 18 -48.63 -0.60 -35.12
N TYR A 19 -47.87 -0.29 -36.16
CA TYR A 19 -46.45 -0.68 -36.25
C TYR A 19 -45.56 0.26 -35.40
N PHE A 20 -45.98 1.52 -35.19
CA PHE A 20 -45.26 2.49 -34.33
C PHE A 20 -45.54 2.31 -32.84
N LEU A 21 -46.61 1.62 -32.43
CA LEU A 21 -46.95 1.39 -31.01
C LEU A 21 -46.30 0.09 -30.48
N PHE A 22 -45.76 -0.78 -31.33
CA PHE A 22 -45.01 -1.96 -30.89
C PHE A 22 -43.49 -1.78 -30.94
N ALA A 23 -43.00 -0.69 -31.56
CA ALA A 23 -41.57 -0.39 -31.60
C ALA A 23 -41.03 0.41 -30.42
N SER A 24 -41.88 0.81 -29.47
CA SER A 24 -41.49 1.66 -28.34
C SER A 24 -41.24 0.90 -27.02
N ASN A 25 -41.20 -0.44 -27.04
CA ASN A 25 -40.86 -1.25 -25.86
C ASN A 25 -39.72 -2.25 -26.10
N LEU A 26 -38.89 -2.06 -27.11
CA LEU A 26 -37.53 -2.57 -27.03
C LEU A 26 -36.73 -1.56 -26.19
N SER A 27 -36.83 -1.71 -24.88
CA SER A 27 -35.84 -1.24 -23.96
C SER A 27 -34.52 -1.82 -24.45
N CYS A 28 -33.74 -0.98 -25.13
CA CYS A 28 -32.31 -1.24 -25.31
C CYS A 28 -31.80 -1.47 -23.90
N ALA A 29 -31.54 -2.73 -23.54
CA ALA A 29 -30.71 -3.02 -22.39
C ALA A 29 -29.47 -2.14 -22.60
N ASP A 30 -29.22 -1.21 -21.69
CA ASP A 30 -28.02 -0.42 -21.65
C ASP A 30 -26.87 -1.43 -21.73
N SER A 31 -26.37 -1.69 -22.91
CA SER A 31 -25.08 -2.31 -23.13
C SER A 31 -24.09 -1.27 -22.60
N GLN A 32 -23.72 -1.38 -21.30
CA GLN A 32 -22.60 -0.66 -20.77
C GLN A 32 -21.39 -1.04 -21.62
N PHE A 33 -21.12 -0.23 -22.64
CA PHE A 33 -19.85 -0.28 -23.35
C PHE A 33 -18.79 0.16 -22.33
N PHE A 34 -18.12 -0.84 -21.73
CA PHE A 34 -16.91 -0.58 -20.94
C PHE A 34 -15.88 0.05 -21.86
N SER A 35 -15.31 1.19 -21.45
CA SER A 35 -14.13 1.70 -22.11
C SER A 35 -12.98 0.68 -21.98
N TYR A 36 -12.02 0.69 -22.90
CA TYR A 36 -10.82 -0.15 -22.75
C TYR A 36 -10.14 0.08 -21.39
N GLU A 37 -10.09 1.31 -20.91
CA GLU A 37 -9.56 1.67 -19.58
C GLU A 37 -10.33 0.97 -18.44
N ASP A 38 -11.66 0.84 -18.54
CA ASP A 38 -12.47 0.12 -17.54
C ASP A 38 -12.21 -1.39 -17.57
N LEU A 39 -11.98 -1.96 -18.75
CA LEU A 39 -11.61 -3.37 -18.91
C LEU A 39 -10.23 -3.65 -18.31
N ASP A 40 -9.24 -2.85 -18.67
CA ASP A 40 -7.87 -2.97 -18.17
C ASP A 40 -7.82 -2.84 -16.65
N ARG A 41 -8.58 -1.91 -16.07
CA ARG A 41 -8.72 -1.77 -14.63
C ARG A 41 -9.35 -3.01 -13.98
N LYS A 42 -10.35 -3.65 -14.60
CA LYS A 42 -10.95 -4.90 -14.10
C LYS A 42 -9.98 -6.08 -14.19
N ILE A 43 -9.16 -6.15 -15.25
CA ILE A 43 -8.12 -7.15 -15.34
C ILE A 43 -7.07 -6.92 -14.27
N GLY A 44 -6.65 -5.67 -14.05
CA GLY A 44 -5.76 -5.30 -12.95
C GLY A 44 -6.32 -5.68 -11.56
N GLN A 45 -7.64 -5.50 -11.35
CA GLN A 45 -8.33 -5.97 -10.15
C GLN A 45 -8.24 -7.50 -10.02
N ALA A 46 -8.50 -8.23 -11.09
CA ALA A 46 -8.39 -9.68 -11.08
C ALA A 46 -6.96 -10.16 -10.77
N ILE A 47 -5.94 -9.43 -11.21
CA ILE A 47 -4.54 -9.70 -10.87
C ILE A 47 -4.27 -9.41 -9.38
N PHE A 48 -4.79 -8.33 -8.84
CA PHE A 48 -4.67 -7.97 -7.41
C PHE A 48 -5.33 -8.99 -6.49
N GLU A 49 -6.48 -9.52 -6.87
CA GLU A 49 -7.25 -10.53 -6.14
C GLU A 49 -6.78 -11.96 -6.40
N LYS A 50 -5.99 -12.18 -7.44
CA LYS A 50 -5.50 -13.48 -7.89
C LYS A 50 -4.77 -14.22 -6.75
N ILE A 51 -5.15 -15.49 -6.57
CA ILE A 51 -4.45 -16.38 -5.65
C ILE A 51 -3.34 -17.10 -6.41
N TRP A 52 -2.11 -16.76 -6.08
CA TRP A 52 -0.93 -17.41 -6.62
C TRP A 52 -0.75 -18.82 -6.05
N VAL A 53 -0.31 -19.73 -6.88
CA VAL A 53 0.00 -21.13 -6.54
C VAL A 53 1.41 -21.49 -7.00
N PHE A 54 1.96 -22.57 -6.48
CA PHE A 54 3.29 -23.02 -6.86
C PHE A 54 3.35 -23.49 -8.30
N ALA A 55 4.47 -23.22 -8.95
CA ALA A 55 4.81 -23.78 -10.24
C ALA A 55 5.55 -25.14 -10.09
N PRO A 56 5.35 -26.10 -11.03
CA PRO A 56 4.38 -26.07 -12.11
C PRO A 56 2.98 -26.44 -11.62
N SER A 57 1.97 -25.74 -12.12
CA SER A 57 0.58 -26.00 -11.81
C SER A 57 -0.23 -26.23 -13.09
N SER A 58 -1.38 -26.91 -12.98
CA SER A 58 -2.34 -26.98 -14.09
C SER A 58 -2.91 -25.59 -14.44
N THR A 59 -2.89 -24.66 -13.49
CA THR A 59 -3.34 -23.28 -13.66
C THR A 59 -2.14 -22.38 -13.96
N LYS A 60 -1.54 -22.55 -15.14
CA LYS A 60 -0.32 -21.82 -15.56
C LYS A 60 -0.41 -20.29 -15.44
N SER A 61 -1.61 -19.73 -15.60
CA SER A 61 -1.80 -18.28 -15.45
C SER A 61 -1.75 -17.79 -14.00
N SER A 62 -1.66 -18.67 -13.03
CA SER A 62 -1.66 -18.35 -11.58
C SER A 62 -0.54 -19.04 -10.82
N ASP A 63 0.36 -19.77 -11.51
CA ASP A 63 1.55 -20.33 -10.85
C ASP A 63 2.66 -19.28 -10.72
N GLY A 64 3.71 -19.62 -9.96
CA GLY A 64 4.82 -18.72 -9.67
C GLY A 64 4.87 -18.17 -8.26
N LEU A 65 4.04 -18.68 -7.34
CA LEU A 65 4.18 -18.40 -5.91
C LEU A 65 5.59 -18.81 -5.44
N GLY A 66 6.28 -17.94 -4.72
CA GLY A 66 7.61 -18.20 -4.22
C GLY A 66 7.68 -19.37 -3.23
N PRO A 67 8.86 -19.96 -3.02
CA PRO A 67 9.04 -21.06 -2.07
C PRO A 67 8.81 -20.64 -0.61
N LEU A 68 9.02 -19.36 -0.29
CA LEU A 68 8.66 -18.71 0.98
C LEU A 68 7.79 -17.51 0.69
N TYR A 69 6.79 -17.24 1.53
CA TYR A 69 5.83 -16.15 1.31
C TYR A 69 5.08 -15.79 2.59
N ASN A 70 4.46 -14.60 2.61
CA ASN A 70 3.57 -14.14 3.67
C ASN A 70 2.10 -14.11 3.26
N ALA A 71 1.83 -13.97 1.97
CA ALA A 71 0.50 -13.97 1.39
C ALA A 71 0.48 -14.62 0.01
N ARG A 72 -0.71 -14.97 -0.48
CA ARG A 72 -0.89 -15.54 -1.81
C ARG A 72 -1.61 -14.59 -2.77
N SER A 73 -1.99 -13.40 -2.32
CA SER A 73 -2.57 -12.33 -3.14
C SER A 73 -2.41 -10.99 -2.44
N CYS A 74 -2.42 -9.89 -3.21
CA CYS A 74 -2.42 -8.53 -2.65
C CYS A 74 -3.66 -8.26 -1.78
N HIS A 75 -4.82 -8.74 -2.24
CA HIS A 75 -6.11 -8.61 -1.56
C HIS A 75 -6.10 -9.18 -0.13
N GLN A 76 -5.37 -10.27 0.13
CA GLN A 76 -5.29 -10.88 1.47
C GLN A 76 -4.74 -9.93 2.53
N CYS A 77 -3.83 -9.03 2.14
CA CYS A 77 -3.24 -8.05 3.05
C CYS A 77 -3.96 -6.70 3.01
N HIS A 78 -4.38 -6.23 1.84
CA HIS A 78 -4.84 -4.85 1.68
C HIS A 78 -6.35 -4.63 1.89
N GLU A 79 -7.17 -5.67 1.81
CA GLU A 79 -8.62 -5.56 2.04
C GLU A 79 -9.13 -6.44 3.18
N SER A 80 -8.25 -7.20 3.84
CA SER A 80 -8.62 -8.09 4.93
C SER A 80 -8.46 -7.40 6.29
N SER A 81 -9.56 -7.19 6.99
CA SER A 81 -9.57 -6.82 8.42
C SER A 81 -9.54 -8.05 9.34
N LYS A 82 -9.20 -9.23 8.80
CA LYS A 82 -9.20 -10.47 9.55
C LYS A 82 -7.99 -10.54 10.48
N LYS A 83 -8.18 -11.16 11.63
CA LYS A 83 -7.09 -11.57 12.52
C LYS A 83 -6.86 -13.07 12.35
N ASN A 84 -5.61 -13.50 12.49
CA ASN A 84 -5.28 -14.91 12.53
C ASN A 84 -5.66 -15.54 13.88
N LYS A 85 -5.44 -16.87 14.04
CA LYS A 85 -5.74 -17.61 15.28
C LYS A 85 -5.04 -17.04 16.52
N ASN A 86 -3.93 -16.30 16.35
CA ASN A 86 -3.14 -15.70 17.42
C ASN A 86 -3.52 -14.24 17.69
N ASN A 87 -4.68 -13.78 17.22
CA ASN A 87 -5.16 -12.40 17.35
C ASN A 87 -4.26 -11.34 16.69
N ILE A 88 -3.41 -11.75 15.76
CA ILE A 88 -2.49 -10.90 14.99
C ILE A 88 -3.23 -10.41 13.75
N PRO A 89 -3.10 -9.14 13.34
CA PRO A 89 -3.58 -8.71 12.04
C PRO A 89 -3.02 -9.61 10.94
N SER A 90 -3.87 -10.18 10.08
CA SER A 90 -3.43 -11.04 8.98
C SER A 90 -2.53 -10.33 7.97
N THR A 91 -2.44 -9.03 8.09
CA THR A 91 -1.65 -8.11 7.26
C THR A 91 -0.28 -7.79 7.87
N LEU A 92 0.06 -8.38 9.04
CA LEU A 92 1.32 -8.12 9.71
C LEU A 92 2.46 -8.88 9.03
N VAL A 93 3.47 -8.14 8.61
CA VAL A 93 4.77 -8.64 8.16
C VAL A 93 5.87 -8.13 9.08
N ILE A 94 6.97 -8.85 9.18
CA ILE A 94 8.14 -8.46 9.98
C ILE A 94 9.30 -8.20 9.05
N GLN A 95 9.69 -6.95 8.88
CA GLN A 95 10.91 -6.62 8.14
C GLN A 95 12.14 -6.82 9.01
N LEU A 96 13.22 -7.32 8.40
CA LEU A 96 14.44 -7.70 9.09
C LEU A 96 15.63 -6.92 8.56
N SER A 97 16.57 -6.63 9.42
CA SER A 97 17.90 -6.13 9.06
C SER A 97 18.89 -6.40 10.18
N ILE A 98 20.16 -6.21 9.90
CA ILE A 98 21.19 -6.13 10.92
C ILE A 98 21.79 -4.73 10.93
N GLU A 99 22.35 -4.34 12.07
CA GLU A 99 23.11 -3.11 12.16
C GLU A 99 24.44 -3.26 11.43
N PRO A 100 24.74 -2.40 10.43
CA PRO A 100 25.97 -2.56 9.65
C PRO A 100 27.19 -2.26 10.51
N LYS A 101 28.17 -3.17 10.47
CA LYS A 101 29.55 -2.82 10.83
C LYS A 101 30.24 -2.40 9.53
N PRO A 102 30.71 -1.16 9.39
CA PRO A 102 31.36 -0.71 8.18
C PRO A 102 32.67 -1.45 7.98
N THR A 103 32.75 -2.39 7.03
CA THR A 103 33.93 -3.19 6.83
C THR A 103 34.34 -3.44 5.38
N ASN A 104 33.47 -3.23 4.35
CA ASN A 104 33.88 -3.37 2.95
C ASN A 104 32.93 -2.65 1.96
N GLN A 105 33.39 -2.50 0.71
CA GLN A 105 32.65 -1.85 -0.38
C GLN A 105 31.33 -2.55 -0.73
N ASP A 106 31.21 -3.86 -0.53
CA ASP A 106 29.99 -4.61 -0.83
C ASP A 106 28.83 -4.16 0.07
N PHE A 107 29.12 -3.87 1.36
CA PHE A 107 28.13 -3.32 2.28
C PHE A 107 27.67 -1.92 1.90
N GLU A 108 28.56 -1.07 1.40
CA GLU A 108 28.19 0.28 0.93
C GLU A 108 27.23 0.21 -0.25
N GLN A 109 27.46 -0.68 -1.20
CA GLN A 109 26.58 -0.88 -2.34
C GLN A 109 25.19 -1.35 -1.89
N VAL A 110 25.11 -2.33 -0.99
CA VAL A 110 23.84 -2.82 -0.43
C VAL A 110 23.11 -1.71 0.33
N MET A 111 23.82 -0.94 1.15
CA MET A 111 23.24 0.20 1.88
C MET A 111 22.68 1.26 0.93
N ASN A 112 23.41 1.57 -0.16
CA ASN A 112 22.97 2.55 -1.14
C ASN A 112 21.69 2.10 -1.90
N GLN A 113 21.55 0.80 -2.17
CA GLN A 113 20.43 0.24 -2.93
C GLN A 113 19.23 -0.15 -2.08
N LEU A 114 19.44 -0.66 -0.86
CA LEU A 114 18.37 -1.13 0.02
C LEU A 114 18.07 -0.20 1.18
N GLY A 115 19.03 0.64 1.59
CA GLY A 115 18.94 1.50 2.77
C GLY A 115 19.17 0.77 4.10
N PHE A 116 19.45 -0.54 4.07
CA PHE A 116 19.72 -1.39 5.23
C PHE A 116 20.47 -2.65 4.79
N ILE A 117 21.06 -3.37 5.76
CA ILE A 117 21.68 -4.67 5.52
C ILE A 117 20.67 -5.77 5.88
N PRO A 118 20.30 -6.66 4.94
CA PRO A 118 19.42 -7.80 5.23
C PRO A 118 19.98 -8.72 6.32
N GLU A 119 19.11 -9.39 7.05
CA GLU A 119 19.50 -10.46 7.98
C GLU A 119 20.11 -11.63 7.20
N PRO A 120 21.29 -12.13 7.56
CA PRO A 120 22.04 -13.07 6.70
C PRO A 120 21.36 -14.42 6.47
N ILE A 121 20.49 -14.87 7.39
CA ILE A 121 19.81 -16.17 7.33
C ILE A 121 18.40 -16.01 6.75
N TYR A 122 17.68 -14.95 7.15
CA TYR A 122 16.25 -14.76 6.91
C TYR A 122 15.92 -13.66 5.89
N GLY A 123 16.93 -12.99 5.34
CA GLY A 123 16.72 -11.97 4.29
C GLY A 123 16.17 -10.64 4.81
N LYS A 124 15.34 -10.01 3.98
CA LYS A 124 14.78 -8.66 4.23
C LYS A 124 13.49 -8.70 5.06
N GLN A 125 12.77 -9.82 5.01
CA GLN A 125 11.44 -9.96 5.60
C GLN A 125 11.19 -11.40 6.05
N LEU A 126 10.67 -11.59 7.27
CA LEU A 126 10.34 -12.91 7.79
C LEU A 126 9.16 -13.51 7.03
N GLN A 127 9.34 -14.72 6.51
CA GLN A 127 8.33 -15.45 5.73
C GLN A 127 7.66 -16.53 6.60
N THR A 128 6.37 -16.37 6.84
CA THR A 128 5.62 -17.23 7.78
C THR A 128 4.99 -18.46 7.11
N PHE A 129 5.06 -18.53 5.77
CA PHE A 129 4.58 -19.69 5.00
C PHE A 129 5.68 -20.19 4.06
N ALA A 130 5.59 -21.50 3.76
CA ALA A 130 6.52 -22.16 2.85
C ALA A 130 5.80 -23.18 1.98
N TYR A 131 6.41 -23.45 0.83
CA TYR A 131 6.04 -24.57 -0.04
C TYR A 131 6.34 -25.93 0.62
N PRO A 132 5.53 -26.98 0.36
CA PRO A 132 5.86 -28.34 0.80
C PRO A 132 7.27 -28.77 0.37
N GLY A 133 8.14 -29.00 1.33
CA GLY A 133 9.57 -29.30 1.11
C GLY A 133 10.53 -28.18 1.50
N ALA A 134 10.06 -26.95 1.71
CA ALA A 134 10.76 -25.90 2.45
C ALA A 134 10.17 -25.80 3.87
N LYS A 135 10.85 -25.06 4.75
CA LYS A 135 10.34 -24.72 6.08
C LYS A 135 9.94 -23.26 6.10
N ALA A 136 8.80 -22.94 6.74
CA ALA A 136 8.52 -21.58 7.13
C ALA A 136 9.64 -21.04 8.02
N GLU A 137 9.88 -19.75 7.99
CA GLU A 137 11.02 -19.17 8.68
C GLU A 137 10.80 -19.12 10.19
N ALA A 138 9.62 -18.71 10.64
CA ALA A 138 9.24 -18.75 12.04
C ALA A 138 7.73 -18.62 12.21
N ASP A 139 7.24 -18.96 13.40
CA ASP A 139 5.94 -18.54 13.89
C ASP A 139 6.06 -17.22 14.66
N ILE A 140 5.07 -16.34 14.50
CA ILE A 140 4.99 -15.06 15.20
C ILE A 140 3.87 -15.13 16.22
N SER A 141 4.13 -14.66 17.43
CA SER A 141 3.09 -14.37 18.42
C SER A 141 3.26 -12.95 18.97
N VAL A 142 2.14 -12.30 19.28
CA VAL A 142 2.12 -10.94 19.81
C VAL A 142 1.36 -10.94 21.14
N THR A 143 2.00 -10.42 22.17
CA THR A 143 1.38 -10.14 23.45
C THR A 143 1.27 -8.62 23.66
N TYR A 144 0.29 -8.20 24.45
CA TYR A 144 0.04 -6.78 24.67
C TYR A 144 0.10 -6.46 26.16
N THR A 145 0.90 -5.44 26.52
CA THR A 145 0.96 -4.89 27.88
C THR A 145 0.14 -3.61 27.92
N PRO A 146 -0.82 -3.45 28.84
CA PRO A 146 -1.60 -2.22 28.95
C PRO A 146 -0.74 -1.06 29.46
N ILE A 147 -0.99 0.14 28.92
CA ILE A 147 -0.45 1.41 29.38
C ILE A 147 -1.64 2.32 29.64
N ASN A 148 -1.89 2.67 30.89
CA ASN A 148 -2.99 3.54 31.25
C ASN A 148 -2.62 5.01 31.01
N ILE A 149 -3.51 5.72 30.34
CA ILE A 149 -3.44 7.15 30.06
C ILE A 149 -4.61 7.81 30.78
N ILE A 150 -4.33 8.89 31.50
CA ILE A 150 -5.33 9.68 32.21
C ILE A 150 -5.38 11.06 31.57
N PHE A 151 -6.54 11.46 31.08
CA PHE A 151 -6.78 12.79 30.53
C PHE A 151 -6.90 13.83 31.66
N SER A 152 -6.79 15.12 31.32
CA SER A 152 -6.87 16.21 32.28
C SER A 152 -8.20 16.30 33.04
N ASP A 153 -9.28 15.77 32.44
CA ASP A 153 -10.62 15.71 33.06
C ASP A 153 -10.89 14.40 33.83
N GLY A 154 -9.87 13.53 33.97
CA GLY A 154 -9.95 12.27 34.71
C GLY A 154 -10.47 11.09 33.91
N GLU A 155 -10.79 11.25 32.60
CA GLU A 155 -11.11 10.11 31.75
C GLU A 155 -9.88 9.20 31.61
N GLU A 156 -10.07 7.89 31.66
CA GLU A 156 -9.00 6.90 31.52
C GLU A 156 -9.14 6.11 30.23
N LEU A 157 -8.00 5.86 29.58
CA LEU A 157 -7.90 5.01 28.40
C LEU A 157 -6.67 4.12 28.50
N SER A 158 -6.80 2.84 28.14
CA SER A 158 -5.69 1.88 28.15
C SER A 158 -5.18 1.66 26.73
N LEU A 159 -3.91 1.97 26.47
CA LEU A 159 -3.18 1.63 25.25
C LEU A 159 -2.62 0.23 25.33
N SER A 160 -2.39 -0.40 24.20
CA SER A 160 -1.84 -1.76 24.09
C SER A 160 -0.41 -1.72 23.51
N LYS A 161 0.61 -1.91 24.34
CA LYS A 161 2.02 -2.00 23.89
C LYS A 161 2.32 -3.42 23.42
N PRO A 162 2.65 -3.64 22.12
CA PRO A 162 2.94 -4.96 21.59
C PRO A 162 4.33 -5.44 21.99
N SER A 163 4.46 -6.76 22.20
CA SER A 163 5.72 -7.48 22.30
C SER A 163 5.67 -8.70 21.38
N TYR A 164 6.71 -8.90 20.58
CA TYR A 164 6.76 -9.92 19.55
C TYR A 164 7.66 -11.07 19.97
N LEU A 165 7.18 -12.29 19.79
CA LEU A 165 7.93 -13.52 20.04
C LEU A 165 7.98 -14.36 18.77
N PHE A 166 9.20 -14.79 18.40
CA PHE A 166 9.47 -15.66 17.27
C PHE A 166 9.78 -17.06 17.79
N THR A 167 9.05 -18.06 17.30
CA THR A 167 9.21 -19.47 17.71
C THR A 167 9.29 -20.35 16.46
N ASN A 168 9.61 -21.62 16.64
CA ASN A 168 9.72 -22.61 15.55
C ASN A 168 10.63 -22.17 14.41
N MET A 169 11.78 -21.57 14.75
CA MET A 169 12.74 -21.04 13.81
C MET A 169 13.23 -22.11 12.81
N GLY A 170 12.89 -21.94 11.52
CA GLY A 170 13.14 -22.96 10.48
C GLY A 170 14.60 -23.14 10.10
N TYR A 171 15.43 -22.10 10.27
CA TYR A 171 16.80 -22.00 9.75
C TYR A 171 17.82 -21.58 10.80
N GLY A 172 17.51 -21.72 12.08
CA GLY A 172 18.40 -21.41 13.18
C GLY A 172 18.11 -20.08 13.88
N LYS A 173 19.06 -19.58 14.64
CA LYS A 173 18.89 -18.33 15.40
C LYS A 173 19.14 -17.13 14.50
N PHE A 174 18.44 -16.04 14.76
CA PHE A 174 18.75 -14.74 14.16
C PHE A 174 20.18 -14.28 14.47
N HIS A 175 20.70 -13.44 13.59
CA HIS A 175 21.95 -12.74 13.86
C HIS A 175 21.82 -11.91 15.16
N LYS A 176 22.90 -11.83 15.92
CA LYS A 176 22.92 -11.15 17.23
C LYS A 176 22.57 -9.65 17.18
N ASP A 177 22.88 -9.02 16.06
CA ASP A 177 22.62 -7.58 15.84
C ASP A 177 21.30 -7.35 15.07
N LEU A 178 20.35 -8.30 15.16
CA LEU A 178 19.02 -8.19 14.53
C LEU A 178 18.31 -6.90 14.93
N LYS A 179 17.76 -6.24 13.92
CA LYS A 179 16.72 -5.23 14.02
C LYS A 179 15.51 -5.73 13.27
N PHE A 180 14.32 -5.57 13.85
CA PHE A 180 13.09 -5.98 13.17
C PHE A 180 12.01 -4.91 13.28
N SER A 181 11.18 -4.83 12.26
CA SER A 181 10.12 -3.83 12.12
C SER A 181 8.80 -4.51 11.79
N PRO A 182 7.87 -4.62 12.76
CA PRO A 182 6.52 -5.10 12.51
C PRO A 182 5.75 -4.07 11.70
N ARG A 183 5.12 -4.48 10.59
CA ARG A 183 4.38 -3.58 9.71
C ARG A 183 3.10 -4.22 9.23
N VAL A 184 1.99 -3.51 9.35
CA VAL A 184 0.72 -3.87 8.71
C VAL A 184 0.65 -3.25 7.32
N ALA A 185 -0.10 -3.87 6.41
CA ALA A 185 -0.31 -3.31 5.08
C ALA A 185 -0.98 -1.93 5.18
N PRO A 186 -0.42 -0.89 4.55
CA PRO A 186 -1.00 0.44 4.55
C PRO A 186 -2.27 0.48 3.69
N ARG A 187 -3.13 1.48 3.93
CA ARG A 187 -4.30 1.73 3.11
C ARG A 187 -3.90 2.14 1.69
N MET A 188 -4.63 1.64 0.69
CA MET A 188 -4.33 1.86 -0.73
C MET A 188 -5.21 2.95 -1.36
N THR A 189 -5.50 3.99 -0.62
CA THR A 189 -6.40 5.05 -1.07
C THR A 189 -5.64 6.19 -1.74
N GLY A 190 -6.00 6.54 -2.98
CA GLY A 190 -5.48 7.71 -3.67
C GLY A 190 -3.98 7.67 -3.99
N LEU A 191 -3.41 6.49 -4.21
CA LEU A 191 -1.97 6.29 -4.38
C LEU A 191 -1.40 7.04 -5.58
N ASN A 192 -2.14 7.10 -6.72
CA ASN A 192 -1.73 7.88 -7.88
C ASN A 192 -1.56 9.37 -7.56
N TRP A 193 -2.43 9.92 -6.71
CA TRP A 193 -2.34 11.30 -6.32
C TRP A 193 -1.12 11.59 -5.44
N LEU A 194 -0.76 10.67 -4.55
CA LEU A 194 0.48 10.77 -3.76
C LEU A 194 1.71 10.69 -4.67
N ASP A 195 1.68 9.79 -5.66
CA ASP A 195 2.74 9.62 -6.63
C ASP A 195 2.92 10.86 -7.52
N SER A 196 1.81 11.54 -7.82
CA SER A 196 1.77 12.72 -8.68
C SER A 196 2.09 14.05 -7.99
N ILE A 197 2.28 14.10 -6.67
CA ILE A 197 2.68 15.34 -5.98
C ILE A 197 4.07 15.75 -6.48
N PRO A 198 4.26 16.98 -7.00
CA PRO A 198 5.59 17.46 -7.38
C PRO A 198 6.56 17.41 -6.19
N GLU A 199 7.78 16.91 -6.44
CA GLU A 199 8.83 16.79 -5.42
C GLU A 199 9.04 18.09 -4.65
N GLN A 200 9.07 19.22 -5.37
CA GLN A 200 9.24 20.53 -4.76
C GLN A 200 8.16 20.86 -3.72
N GLN A 201 6.92 20.42 -3.91
CA GLN A 201 5.85 20.68 -2.93
C GLN A 201 6.01 19.84 -1.65
N ILE A 202 6.70 18.72 -1.71
CA ILE A 202 7.03 17.90 -0.54
C ILE A 202 8.26 18.49 0.15
N THR A 203 9.34 18.71 -0.62
CA THR A 203 10.62 19.16 -0.07
C THR A 203 10.58 20.60 0.46
N SER A 204 9.63 21.44 -0.01
CA SER A 204 9.44 22.79 0.57
C SER A 204 8.94 22.77 2.03
N ASN A 205 8.51 21.62 2.55
CA ASN A 205 8.09 21.47 3.94
C ASN A 205 9.17 20.84 4.84
N THR A 206 10.37 20.55 4.30
CA THR A 206 11.45 19.98 5.11
C THR A 206 12.13 21.06 5.96
N ASP A 207 12.43 20.71 7.20
CA ASP A 207 13.24 21.52 8.13
C ASP A 207 14.11 20.60 9.01
N PRO A 208 15.04 19.80 8.40
CA PRO A 208 15.77 18.75 9.11
C PRO A 208 16.61 19.27 10.29
N ASP A 209 16.95 20.54 10.30
CA ASP A 209 17.74 21.19 11.34
C ASP A 209 16.88 21.98 12.35
N ASP A 210 15.53 21.90 12.24
CA ASP A 210 14.57 22.66 13.07
C ASP A 210 14.94 24.15 13.18
N ILE A 211 15.17 24.79 12.02
CA ILE A 211 15.62 26.18 11.93
C ILE A 211 14.59 27.13 12.55
N ASN A 212 13.31 26.83 12.37
CA ASN A 212 12.20 27.61 12.90
C ASN A 212 11.98 27.39 14.42
N LYS A 213 12.62 26.38 15.04
CA LYS A 213 12.61 26.00 16.46
C LYS A 213 11.23 25.68 16.99
N ASP A 214 10.37 25.09 16.17
CA ASP A 214 9.05 24.60 16.60
C ASP A 214 9.11 23.19 17.19
N GLY A 215 10.23 22.48 16.99
CA GLY A 215 10.49 21.12 17.44
C GLY A 215 10.04 20.07 16.45
N ILE A 216 9.83 20.44 15.18
CA ILE A 216 9.39 19.55 14.10
C ILE A 216 10.39 19.66 12.95
N SER A 217 11.13 18.59 12.70
CA SER A 217 12.18 18.61 11.67
C SER A 217 11.62 18.34 10.27
N GLY A 218 10.79 17.35 10.07
CA GLY A 218 10.28 16.98 8.77
C GLY A 218 11.39 16.66 7.76
N LYS A 219 11.84 15.40 7.67
CA LYS A 219 12.97 15.01 6.84
C LYS A 219 12.52 14.22 5.61
N ALA A 220 13.06 14.55 4.42
CA ALA A 220 12.88 13.75 3.22
C ALA A 220 13.64 12.42 3.33
N ASN A 221 13.07 11.32 2.85
CA ASN A 221 13.82 10.08 2.67
C ASN A 221 14.29 9.99 1.23
N TRP A 222 15.60 10.08 0.99
CA TRP A 222 16.20 9.93 -0.33
C TRP A 222 16.56 8.46 -0.54
N VAL A 223 15.91 7.83 -1.53
CA VAL A 223 15.93 6.38 -1.70
C VAL A 223 16.36 5.99 -3.11
N TRP A 224 16.88 4.77 -3.26
CA TRP A 224 17.25 4.24 -4.54
C TRP A 224 16.02 3.86 -5.38
N ASP A 225 15.96 4.40 -6.61
CA ASP A 225 14.99 3.99 -7.60
C ASP A 225 15.59 2.90 -8.50
N ASP A 226 15.11 1.67 -8.35
CA ASP A 226 15.58 0.52 -9.10
C ASP A 226 15.26 0.62 -10.60
N ILE A 227 14.25 1.41 -10.98
CA ILE A 227 13.84 1.61 -12.37
C ILE A 227 14.80 2.57 -13.08
N SER A 228 15.01 3.75 -12.53
CA SER A 228 15.89 4.77 -13.14
C SER A 228 17.35 4.65 -12.71
N ARG A 229 17.69 3.80 -11.72
CA ARG A 229 19.03 3.60 -11.15
C ARG A 229 19.64 4.89 -10.60
N THR A 230 18.82 5.70 -9.97
CA THR A 230 19.21 6.98 -9.35
C THR A 230 18.53 7.13 -7.99
N THR A 231 19.06 8.04 -7.17
CA THR A 231 18.39 8.43 -5.91
C THR A 231 17.24 9.37 -6.20
N LYS A 232 16.10 9.11 -5.58
CA LYS A 232 14.87 9.92 -5.68
C LYS A 232 14.21 10.09 -4.32
N LEU A 233 13.27 11.04 -4.24
CA LEU A 233 12.44 11.23 -3.06
C LEU A 233 11.53 10.01 -2.84
N GLY A 234 11.63 9.40 -1.65
CA GLY A 234 10.76 8.33 -1.21
C GLY A 234 9.35 8.82 -0.84
N ARG A 235 8.33 8.03 -1.16
CA ARG A 235 6.92 8.40 -0.98
C ARG A 235 6.09 7.27 -0.37
N PHE A 236 6.43 6.01 -0.68
CA PHE A 236 5.64 4.83 -0.34
C PHE A 236 6.32 3.98 0.74
N GLY A 237 5.52 3.14 1.41
CA GLY A 237 5.94 2.42 2.60
C GLY A 237 5.86 3.28 3.87
N TRP A 238 5.97 2.63 5.03
CA TRP A 238 5.87 3.28 6.34
C TRP A 238 7.02 4.25 6.65
N LYS A 239 8.17 4.06 6.03
CA LYS A 239 9.36 4.92 6.14
C LYS A 239 9.70 5.63 4.82
N ALA A 240 8.73 5.80 3.91
CA ALA A 240 8.98 6.37 2.58
C ALA A 240 10.13 5.67 1.84
N GLY A 241 10.26 4.33 1.95
CA GLY A 241 11.37 3.56 1.41
C GLY A 241 11.27 3.25 -0.09
N LYS A 242 10.22 3.69 -0.79
CA LYS A 242 10.04 3.52 -2.23
C LYS A 242 9.65 4.84 -2.91
N PRO A 243 10.26 5.17 -4.07
CA PRO A 243 10.08 6.48 -4.69
C PRO A 243 8.78 6.61 -5.48
N ASN A 244 8.24 5.51 -6.02
CA ASN A 244 7.06 5.51 -6.87
C ASN A 244 6.19 4.28 -6.63
N LEU A 245 4.95 4.31 -7.12
CA LEU A 245 3.96 3.26 -6.91
C LEU A 245 4.32 1.97 -7.67
N GLU A 246 4.94 2.07 -8.84
CA GLU A 246 5.35 0.90 -9.62
C GLU A 246 6.37 0.05 -8.86
N GLN A 247 7.44 0.68 -8.37
CA GLN A 247 8.45 -0.03 -7.57
C GLN A 247 7.87 -0.57 -6.26
N GLN A 248 6.95 0.16 -5.61
CA GLN A 248 6.26 -0.33 -4.41
C GLN A 248 5.47 -1.61 -4.69
N ASN A 249 4.70 -1.65 -5.79
CA ASN A 249 3.92 -2.83 -6.17
C ASN A 249 4.82 -4.03 -6.49
N LEU A 250 5.88 -3.81 -7.27
CA LEU A 250 6.80 -4.87 -7.67
C LEU A 250 7.62 -5.40 -6.49
N ALA A 251 8.02 -4.52 -5.57
CA ALA A 251 8.70 -4.92 -4.34
C ALA A 251 7.80 -5.77 -3.44
N ALA A 252 6.53 -5.41 -3.29
CA ALA A 252 5.55 -6.19 -2.53
C ALA A 252 5.27 -7.55 -3.19
N LEU A 253 5.13 -7.58 -4.53
CA LEU A 253 4.93 -8.82 -5.29
C LEU A 253 6.08 -9.80 -5.04
N SER A 254 7.32 -9.31 -5.04
CA SER A 254 8.52 -10.12 -4.78
C SER A 254 8.67 -10.51 -3.32
N ALA A 255 8.54 -9.56 -2.38
CA ALA A 255 8.83 -9.80 -0.96
C ALA A 255 7.70 -10.52 -0.23
N ASP A 256 6.42 -10.20 -0.52
CA ASP A 256 5.29 -10.74 0.23
C ASP A 256 4.74 -12.04 -0.36
N ILE A 257 4.85 -12.20 -1.70
CA ILE A 257 4.29 -13.33 -2.45
C ILE A 257 5.39 -14.20 -3.05
N GLY A 258 6.59 -13.65 -3.23
CA GLY A 258 7.73 -14.34 -3.83
C GLY A 258 7.61 -14.51 -5.36
N VAL A 259 6.78 -13.70 -6.02
CA VAL A 259 6.57 -13.77 -7.47
C VAL A 259 7.59 -12.90 -8.19
N SER A 260 8.28 -13.47 -9.17
CA SER A 260 9.25 -12.76 -10.00
C SER A 260 8.58 -11.80 -10.99
N SER A 261 9.25 -10.70 -11.27
CA SER A 261 8.81 -9.68 -12.21
C SER A 261 9.99 -9.12 -13.01
N TRP A 262 9.70 -8.31 -14.02
CA TRP A 262 10.75 -7.69 -14.84
C TRP A 262 11.77 -6.86 -14.03
N LEU A 263 11.37 -6.28 -12.90
CA LEU A 263 12.26 -5.50 -12.02
C LEU A 263 12.96 -6.38 -10.98
N TYR A 264 12.28 -7.40 -10.49
CA TYR A 264 12.78 -8.37 -9.51
C TYR A 264 12.64 -9.79 -10.08
N PRO A 265 13.59 -10.21 -10.95
CA PRO A 265 13.44 -11.44 -11.73
C PRO A 265 13.78 -12.72 -10.96
N GLN A 266 14.21 -12.63 -9.71
CA GLN A 266 14.61 -13.78 -8.92
C GLN A 266 13.38 -14.61 -8.51
N ALA A 267 13.32 -15.85 -8.98
CA ALA A 267 12.24 -16.81 -8.65
C ALA A 267 12.31 -17.29 -7.19
N GLU A 268 13.45 -17.15 -6.54
CA GLU A 268 13.66 -17.46 -5.13
C GLU A 268 13.04 -16.42 -4.18
N GLY A 269 12.60 -15.27 -4.68
CA GLY A 269 12.05 -14.18 -3.85
C GLY A 269 13.08 -13.69 -2.82
N ASP A 270 12.80 -13.82 -1.53
CA ASP A 270 13.66 -13.39 -0.43
C ASP A 270 14.53 -14.52 0.17
N CYS A 271 14.57 -15.72 -0.45
CA CYS A 271 15.41 -16.82 0.01
C CYS A 271 16.90 -16.43 0.05
N THR A 272 17.57 -16.80 1.11
CA THR A 272 19.02 -16.57 1.27
C THR A 272 19.84 -17.82 0.95
N LEU A 273 21.17 -17.67 0.83
CA LEU A 273 22.08 -18.79 0.65
C LEU A 273 22.07 -19.77 1.84
N ALA A 274 21.72 -19.32 3.04
CA ALA A 274 21.55 -20.17 4.22
C ALA A 274 20.32 -21.08 4.11
N GLN A 275 19.39 -20.76 3.23
CA GLN A 275 18.15 -21.48 3.00
C GLN A 275 18.25 -22.36 1.74
N SER A 276 19.24 -23.23 1.70
CA SER A 276 19.61 -24.04 0.52
C SER A 276 18.42 -24.77 -0.13
N ARG A 277 17.47 -25.28 0.67
CA ARG A 277 16.29 -25.96 0.14
C ARG A 277 15.34 -24.99 -0.56
N CYS A 278 15.21 -23.76 -0.06
CA CYS A 278 14.43 -22.70 -0.69
C CYS A 278 15.00 -22.34 -2.07
N THR A 279 16.28 -22.06 -2.15
CA THR A 279 16.95 -21.73 -3.41
C THR A 279 16.96 -22.89 -4.41
N GLN A 280 17.03 -24.14 -3.94
CA GLN A 280 16.93 -25.32 -4.79
C GLN A 280 15.52 -25.49 -5.39
N LEU A 281 14.47 -25.25 -4.61
CA LEU A 281 13.08 -25.32 -5.10
C LEU A 281 12.84 -24.27 -6.18
N ALA A 282 13.30 -23.04 -5.98
CA ALA A 282 13.19 -21.97 -6.97
C ALA A 282 13.89 -22.34 -8.29
N LYS A 283 15.12 -22.83 -8.24
CA LYS A 283 15.86 -23.29 -9.42
C LYS A 283 15.19 -24.45 -10.14
N ASN A 284 14.60 -25.39 -9.41
CA ASN A 284 13.86 -26.50 -10.02
C ASN A 284 12.62 -26.00 -10.76
N THR A 285 11.91 -25.03 -10.20
CA THR A 285 10.74 -24.39 -10.82
C THR A 285 11.14 -23.68 -12.11
N GLU A 286 12.17 -22.86 -12.09
CA GLU A 286 12.71 -22.18 -13.28
C GLU A 286 13.13 -23.17 -14.37
N THR A 287 13.85 -24.24 -14.02
CA THR A 287 14.29 -25.28 -14.95
C THR A 287 13.12 -26.05 -15.58
N GLN A 288 12.06 -26.33 -14.80
CA GLN A 288 10.87 -27.02 -15.31
C GLN A 288 10.07 -26.12 -16.24
N LEU A 289 9.97 -24.84 -15.95
CA LEU A 289 9.28 -23.87 -16.80
C LEU A 289 10.01 -23.66 -18.13
N VAL A 290 11.33 -23.51 -18.11
CA VAL A 290 12.15 -23.45 -19.31
C VAL A 290 11.97 -24.71 -20.17
N LYS A 291 11.87 -25.89 -19.55
CA LYS A 291 11.58 -27.16 -20.26
C LYS A 291 10.15 -27.26 -20.78
N ALA A 292 9.15 -26.75 -20.03
CA ALA A 292 7.74 -26.81 -20.40
C ALA A 292 7.38 -25.86 -21.56
N ILE A 293 8.06 -24.72 -21.63
CA ILE A 293 7.93 -23.78 -22.74
C ILE A 293 8.52 -24.40 -24.03
N GLY A 294 9.31 -25.47 -23.88
CA GLY A 294 9.88 -26.24 -24.97
C GLY A 294 10.69 -25.38 -25.94
N ASN A 295 11.56 -25.92 -26.71
CA ASN A 295 12.26 -25.29 -27.82
C ASN A 295 11.33 -24.60 -28.88
N SER A 296 10.20 -24.05 -28.44
CA SER A 296 9.37 -23.17 -29.25
C SER A 296 10.19 -21.91 -29.49
N THR A 297 11.10 -22.05 -30.44
CA THR A 297 11.65 -21.06 -31.36
C THR A 297 11.36 -19.62 -30.94
N LEU A 298 12.14 -19.10 -30.02
CA LEU A 298 12.53 -17.70 -30.07
C LEU A 298 13.54 -17.58 -31.24
N HIS A 299 13.03 -17.76 -32.46
CA HIS A 299 13.69 -17.36 -33.66
C HIS A 299 13.49 -15.87 -33.83
N ASN A 300 14.41 -15.08 -33.37
CA ASN A 300 15.14 -14.05 -34.11
C ASN A 300 16.15 -13.42 -33.15
N GLY A 301 17.40 -13.70 -33.45
CA GLY A 301 18.55 -13.22 -32.70
C GLY A 301 18.49 -11.72 -32.45
N THR A 302 18.77 -11.33 -31.25
CA THR A 302 19.54 -10.18 -30.76
C THR A 302 19.26 -9.80 -29.32
N HIS A 303 18.59 -10.60 -28.49
CA HIS A 303 18.63 -10.40 -27.05
C HIS A 303 18.84 -11.73 -26.32
N LYS A 304 20.07 -12.01 -25.91
CA LYS A 304 20.36 -12.94 -24.82
C LYS A 304 19.71 -12.40 -23.55
N SER A 305 18.84 -13.24 -22.96
CA SER A 305 18.08 -13.06 -21.71
C SER A 305 16.73 -12.35 -21.86
N SER A 306 15.75 -13.00 -22.52
CA SER A 306 14.41 -12.87 -21.99
C SER A 306 14.37 -13.71 -20.70
N LEU A 307 14.73 -13.11 -19.57
CA LEU A 307 14.50 -13.69 -18.27
C LEU A 307 13.00 -13.95 -18.18
N TRP A 308 12.64 -15.25 -18.15
CA TRP A 308 11.25 -15.61 -17.94
C TRP A 308 10.87 -15.18 -16.53
N VAL A 309 9.76 -14.46 -16.39
CA VAL A 309 9.24 -13.98 -15.11
C VAL A 309 7.77 -14.36 -14.99
N GLU A 310 7.31 -14.64 -13.77
CA GLU A 310 5.94 -15.06 -13.50
C GLU A 310 4.94 -13.92 -13.74
N ALA A 311 5.27 -12.71 -13.37
CA ALA A 311 4.49 -11.51 -13.64
C ALA A 311 5.12 -10.73 -14.80
N SER A 312 4.55 -10.87 -16.00
CA SER A 312 4.98 -10.12 -17.20
C SER A 312 4.82 -8.61 -17.00
N LYS A 313 5.50 -7.82 -17.84
CA LYS A 313 5.37 -6.35 -17.82
C LYS A 313 3.92 -5.93 -18.03
N ASP A 314 3.20 -6.52 -18.99
CA ASP A 314 1.79 -6.20 -19.23
C ASP A 314 0.91 -6.50 -18.01
N MET A 315 1.16 -7.62 -17.32
CA MET A 315 0.44 -7.96 -16.09
C MET A 315 0.73 -6.96 -14.97
N THR A 316 1.97 -6.54 -14.82
CA THR A 316 2.35 -5.57 -13.77
C THR A 316 1.86 -4.15 -14.10
N ASP A 317 1.75 -3.78 -15.38
CA ASP A 317 1.17 -2.50 -15.81
C ASP A 317 -0.34 -2.44 -15.51
N LEU A 318 -1.07 -3.52 -15.75
CA LEU A 318 -2.48 -3.63 -15.38
C LEU A 318 -2.69 -3.60 -13.86
N LEU A 319 -1.80 -4.25 -13.10
CA LEU A 319 -1.79 -4.16 -11.63
C LEU A 319 -1.53 -2.73 -11.17
N LEU A 320 -0.57 -2.04 -11.77
CA LEU A 320 -0.26 -0.64 -11.49
C LEU A 320 -1.45 0.26 -11.78
N LEU A 321 -2.10 0.11 -12.94
CA LEU A 321 -3.31 0.85 -13.29
C LEU A 321 -4.42 0.66 -12.24
N PHE A 322 -4.66 -0.58 -11.80
CA PHE A 322 -5.65 -0.86 -10.78
C PHE A 322 -5.32 -0.20 -9.45
N THR A 323 -4.09 -0.40 -8.93
CA THR A 323 -3.67 0.15 -7.63
C THR A 323 -3.62 1.68 -7.64
N ALA A 324 -3.21 2.29 -8.75
CA ALA A 324 -3.23 3.73 -8.95
C ALA A 324 -4.65 4.30 -8.94
N THR A 325 -5.64 3.55 -9.45
CA THR A 325 -7.02 4.01 -9.60
C THR A 325 -7.97 3.53 -8.50
N MET A 326 -7.47 2.81 -7.50
CA MET A 326 -8.26 2.40 -6.34
C MET A 326 -8.81 3.63 -5.59
N ASP A 327 -10.11 3.59 -5.26
CA ASP A 327 -10.81 4.58 -4.43
C ASP A 327 -10.65 6.07 -4.88
N GLN A 328 -10.41 6.30 -6.18
CA GLN A 328 -10.30 7.67 -6.71
C GLN A 328 -11.59 8.50 -6.62
N LYS A 329 -12.75 7.85 -6.54
CA LYS A 329 -14.05 8.50 -6.76
C LYS A 329 -14.40 9.64 -5.80
N ASN A 330 -13.75 9.73 -4.63
CA ASN A 330 -14.19 10.64 -3.57
C ASN A 330 -13.16 11.69 -3.11
N ARG A 331 -11.96 11.75 -3.70
CA ARG A 331 -10.83 12.52 -3.12
C ARG A 331 -10.78 14.00 -3.51
N SER A 332 -11.50 14.39 -4.57
CA SER A 332 -11.59 15.80 -5.00
C SER A 332 -12.85 16.52 -4.49
N LYS A 333 -13.76 15.81 -3.79
CA LYS A 333 -15.03 16.40 -3.36
C LYS A 333 -14.94 16.99 -1.96
N LYS A 334 -15.09 18.29 -1.89
CA LYS A 334 -15.22 19.17 -0.72
C LYS A 334 -16.44 18.87 0.16
N THR A 335 -17.25 17.85 -0.14
CA THR A 335 -18.65 17.71 0.26
C THR A 335 -18.89 17.24 1.69
N GLN A 336 -17.89 16.89 2.47
CA GLN A 336 -18.08 16.42 3.85
C GLN A 336 -17.80 17.48 4.93
N PHE A 337 -17.27 18.65 4.54
CA PHE A 337 -16.82 19.69 5.48
C PHE A 337 -17.87 20.78 5.79
N GLU A 338 -19.11 20.60 5.38
CA GLU A 338 -20.15 21.63 5.55
C GLU A 338 -20.85 21.58 6.92
N LEU A 339 -20.73 20.50 7.67
CA LEU A 339 -21.29 20.41 9.01
C LEU A 339 -20.47 21.25 10.00
N GLU A 340 -21.12 22.06 10.81
CA GLU A 340 -20.49 22.98 11.78
C GLU A 340 -19.52 22.24 12.74
N SER A 341 -19.91 21.02 13.17
CA SER A 341 -19.04 20.19 14.03
C SER A 341 -17.74 19.74 13.33
N VAL A 342 -17.76 19.53 12.00
CA VAL A 342 -16.57 19.15 11.23
C VAL A 342 -15.65 20.36 11.04
N LYS A 343 -16.22 21.56 10.83
CA LYS A 343 -15.45 22.81 10.77
C LYS A 343 -14.71 23.06 12.09
N HIS A 344 -15.44 22.99 13.21
CA HIS A 344 -14.83 23.17 14.52
C HIS A 344 -13.78 22.11 14.84
N GLY A 345 -14.00 20.85 14.44
CA GLY A 345 -12.98 19.79 14.56
C GLY A 345 -11.73 20.09 13.76
N LYS A 346 -11.85 20.68 12.55
CA LYS A 346 -10.71 21.14 11.76
C LYS A 346 -9.97 22.30 12.43
N GLU A 347 -10.69 23.22 13.04
CA GLU A 347 -10.09 24.33 13.79
C GLU A 347 -9.28 23.79 14.98
N LEU A 348 -9.82 22.88 15.76
CA LEU A 348 -9.09 22.21 16.85
C LEU A 348 -7.87 21.45 16.32
N PHE A 349 -7.99 20.70 15.22
CA PHE A 349 -6.89 19.99 14.58
C PHE A 349 -5.72 20.92 14.23
N ASN A 350 -6.04 22.10 13.68
CA ASN A 350 -5.03 23.13 13.38
C ASN A 350 -4.46 23.76 14.65
N GLN A 351 -5.32 24.11 15.60
CA GLN A 351 -4.93 24.80 16.82
C GLN A 351 -3.95 23.99 17.68
N ILE A 352 -4.13 22.66 17.76
CA ILE A 352 -3.26 21.79 18.55
C ILE A 352 -2.04 21.28 17.77
N GLY A 353 -1.81 21.76 16.52
CA GLY A 353 -0.60 21.54 15.76
C GLY A 353 -0.58 20.27 14.89
N CYS A 354 -1.66 19.50 14.78
CA CYS A 354 -1.68 18.30 13.91
C CYS A 354 -1.38 18.62 12.45
N GLN A 355 -1.77 19.82 11.97
CA GLN A 355 -1.53 20.28 10.60
C GLN A 355 -0.04 20.48 10.26
N ASN A 356 0.86 20.52 11.23
CA ASN A 356 2.28 20.77 10.97
C ASN A 356 2.93 19.58 10.23
N CYS A 357 2.46 18.36 10.50
CA CYS A 357 2.83 17.16 9.75
C CYS A 357 1.70 16.72 8.78
N HIS A 358 0.45 16.80 9.22
CA HIS A 358 -0.71 16.42 8.41
C HIS A 358 -1.18 17.60 7.55
N ILE A 359 -0.33 18.02 6.60
CA ILE A 359 -0.61 19.11 5.64
C ILE A 359 -1.85 18.77 4.84
N SER A 360 -2.86 19.64 4.92
CA SER A 360 -4.18 19.34 4.38
C SER A 360 -4.26 19.31 2.87
N THR A 361 -3.38 20.05 2.14
CA THR A 361 -3.67 20.42 0.76
C THR A 361 -2.43 20.48 -0.11
N TYR A 362 -2.50 19.82 -1.28
CA TYR A 362 -1.58 20.03 -2.40
C TYR A 362 -2.34 20.54 -3.63
N ARG A 363 -1.74 21.46 -4.38
CA ARG A 363 -2.36 22.13 -5.51
C ARG A 363 -1.64 21.84 -6.82
N ASN A 364 -2.35 22.04 -7.93
CA ASN A 364 -1.80 21.84 -9.28
C ASN A 364 -1.24 20.43 -9.51
N ILE A 365 -1.94 19.44 -8.98
CA ILE A 365 -1.57 18.02 -9.13
C ILE A 365 -2.11 17.51 -10.46
N THR A 366 -1.25 16.91 -11.24
CA THR A 366 -1.58 16.28 -12.53
C THR A 366 -1.69 14.77 -12.34
N ASP A 367 -2.80 14.17 -12.76
CA ASP A 367 -2.94 12.70 -12.75
C ASP A 367 -2.02 12.11 -13.83
N THR A 368 -0.97 11.41 -13.42
CA THR A 368 0.02 10.80 -14.31
C THR A 368 -0.43 9.44 -14.87
N TYR A 369 -1.52 8.88 -14.34
CA TYR A 369 -2.04 7.56 -14.71
C TYR A 369 -3.28 7.63 -15.63
N LYS A 370 -3.65 8.83 -16.08
CA LYS A 370 -4.77 9.06 -17.02
C LYS A 370 -4.30 9.82 -18.25
N ASN A 371 -4.83 9.41 -19.39
CA ASN A 371 -4.57 10.06 -20.68
C ASN A 371 -5.11 11.50 -20.75
N ASN A 372 -6.08 11.86 -19.91
CA ASN A 372 -6.62 13.21 -19.79
C ASN A 372 -5.95 13.95 -18.65
N ILE A 373 -5.07 14.88 -18.95
CA ILE A 373 -4.39 15.73 -17.98
C ILE A 373 -5.43 16.60 -17.27
N LYS A 374 -5.71 16.25 -16.02
CA LYS A 374 -6.57 17.05 -15.15
C LYS A 374 -5.74 17.62 -14.02
N ILE A 375 -5.56 18.94 -14.01
CA ILE A 375 -4.95 19.65 -12.89
C ILE A 375 -5.99 19.77 -11.78
N THR A 376 -5.67 19.33 -10.58
CA THR A 376 -6.57 19.32 -9.45
C THR A 376 -5.90 19.74 -8.14
N THR A 377 -6.72 19.97 -7.12
CA THR A 377 -6.28 20.12 -5.72
C THR A 377 -6.68 18.86 -4.97
N ILE A 378 -5.76 18.32 -4.18
CA ILE A 378 -5.98 17.13 -3.35
C ILE A 378 -5.82 17.45 -1.87
N TYR A 379 -6.45 16.63 -1.02
CA TYR A 379 -6.52 16.83 0.43
C TYR A 379 -6.07 15.58 1.19
N PRO A 380 -4.77 15.18 1.11
CA PRO A 380 -4.31 13.93 1.69
C PRO A 380 -4.07 13.98 3.19
N TYR A 381 -3.90 15.15 3.78
CA TYR A 381 -3.51 15.33 5.19
C TYR A 381 -2.23 14.56 5.54
N THR A 382 -1.17 14.88 4.83
CA THR A 382 0.20 14.36 5.02
C THR A 382 1.20 15.29 4.34
N ASP A 383 2.40 15.41 4.86
CA ASP A 383 3.54 16.04 4.18
C ASP A 383 4.42 15.02 3.44
N LEU A 384 4.20 13.71 3.66
CA LEU A 384 5.02 12.58 3.17
C LEU A 384 6.46 12.57 3.73
N LEU A 385 6.76 13.39 4.72
CA LEU A 385 8.07 13.48 5.35
C LEU A 385 8.21 12.49 6.53
N LEU A 386 9.44 12.27 6.94
CA LEU A 386 9.81 11.50 8.11
C LEU A 386 9.81 12.41 9.34
N HIS A 387 9.26 11.91 10.44
CA HIS A 387 9.27 12.56 11.75
C HIS A 387 9.67 11.58 12.83
N ASP A 388 10.45 12.03 13.79
CA ASP A 388 10.76 11.26 15.00
C ASP A 388 9.50 11.14 15.88
N MET A 389 8.99 9.92 16.00
CA MET A 389 7.77 9.62 16.74
C MET A 389 8.05 9.08 18.16
N GLY A 390 9.30 9.21 18.63
CA GLY A 390 9.75 8.80 19.96
C GLY A 390 9.91 7.29 20.14
N ASP A 391 10.52 6.91 21.25
CA ASP A 391 10.94 5.53 21.55
C ASP A 391 9.78 4.52 21.58
N ASN A 392 8.57 4.96 21.94
CA ASN A 392 7.43 4.06 22.04
C ASN A 392 6.93 3.56 20.67
N LEU A 393 7.22 4.27 19.60
CA LEU A 393 6.91 3.87 18.23
C LEU A 393 8.16 3.41 17.46
N ALA A 394 9.35 3.51 18.04
CA ALA A 394 10.60 3.11 17.42
C ALA A 394 10.63 1.61 17.11
N ASP A 395 11.14 1.25 15.91
CA ASP A 395 11.49 -0.12 15.53
C ASP A 395 13.01 -0.36 15.57
N ASN A 396 13.79 0.70 15.83
CA ASN A 396 15.25 0.71 15.84
C ASN A 396 15.89 0.18 14.52
N ARG A 397 15.14 0.21 13.42
CA ARG A 397 15.58 -0.24 12.10
C ARG A 397 15.73 0.95 11.16
N LYS A 398 16.95 1.16 10.68
CA LYS A 398 17.23 2.18 9.64
C LYS A 398 16.69 1.73 8.28
N GLU A 399 16.21 2.69 7.47
CA GLU A 399 15.81 2.47 6.07
C GLU A 399 16.13 3.74 5.24
N PHE A 400 17.23 3.73 4.52
CA PHE A 400 17.85 4.89 3.86
C PHE A 400 18.13 6.02 4.88
N GLU A 401 17.51 7.21 4.70
CA GLU A 401 17.67 8.33 5.62
C GLU A 401 16.81 8.20 6.89
N ALA A 402 15.79 7.31 6.87
CA ALA A 402 14.95 7.11 8.03
C ALA A 402 15.68 6.36 9.15
N SER A 403 15.75 6.96 10.33
CA SER A 403 16.23 6.33 11.56
C SER A 403 15.24 5.30 12.11
N GLY A 404 15.60 4.64 13.23
CA GLY A 404 14.71 3.71 13.92
C GLY A 404 13.47 4.35 14.54
N ASN A 405 13.50 5.65 14.84
CA ASN A 405 12.41 6.38 15.46
C ASN A 405 11.52 7.11 14.44
N GLU A 406 12.01 7.26 13.20
CA GLU A 406 11.33 8.07 12.19
C GLU A 406 10.34 7.26 11.37
N TRP A 407 9.18 7.87 11.13
CA TRP A 407 8.08 7.33 10.34
C TRP A 407 7.54 8.41 9.40
N ARG A 408 7.16 7.98 8.19
CA ARG A 408 6.49 8.86 7.24
C ARG A 408 5.09 9.21 7.74
N THR A 409 4.73 10.48 7.72
CA THR A 409 3.36 10.93 7.99
C THR A 409 2.38 10.17 7.10
N ALA A 410 1.51 9.39 7.71
CA ALA A 410 0.48 8.63 6.99
C ALA A 410 -0.63 9.56 6.49
N PRO A 411 -1.09 9.43 5.23
CA PRO A 411 -2.26 10.16 4.75
C PRO A 411 -3.50 9.84 5.59
N LEU A 412 -4.26 10.86 5.98
CA LEU A 412 -5.48 10.67 6.76
C LEU A 412 -6.72 10.49 5.90
N TRP A 413 -6.69 10.88 4.62
CA TRP A 413 -7.81 10.64 3.73
C TRP A 413 -8.18 9.15 3.67
N GLY A 414 -9.48 8.84 3.51
CA GLY A 414 -9.99 7.49 3.45
C GLY A 414 -10.16 6.79 4.79
N ILE A 415 -9.89 7.47 5.90
CA ILE A 415 -10.23 6.94 7.24
C ILE A 415 -11.72 6.64 7.33
N SER A 416 -12.58 7.54 6.84
CA SER A 416 -14.04 7.35 6.84
C SER A 416 -14.46 6.05 6.15
N ASP A 417 -13.93 5.79 4.96
CA ASP A 417 -14.28 4.59 4.20
C ASP A 417 -13.67 3.32 4.83
N TYR A 418 -12.46 3.44 5.36
CA TYR A 418 -11.80 2.35 6.09
C TYR A 418 -12.59 1.93 7.32
N LEU A 419 -13.07 2.88 8.13
CA LEU A 419 -13.86 2.59 9.33
C LEU A 419 -15.21 1.93 9.00
N LYS A 420 -15.84 2.30 7.87
CA LYS A 420 -17.08 1.66 7.40
C LYS A 420 -16.87 0.21 6.94
N LYS A 421 -15.74 -0.06 6.31
CA LYS A 421 -15.43 -1.38 5.73
C LYS A 421 -14.78 -2.35 6.73
N SER A 422 -14.08 -1.82 7.75
CA SER A 422 -13.31 -2.63 8.70
C SER A 422 -14.01 -2.74 10.05
N PRO A 423 -14.52 -3.93 10.43
CA PRO A 423 -15.10 -4.15 11.76
C PRO A 423 -14.07 -4.09 12.90
N ASN A 424 -12.79 -4.28 12.58
CA ASN A 424 -11.68 -4.24 13.53
C ASN A 424 -10.57 -3.33 12.96
N PRO A 425 -10.76 -2.01 12.95
CA PRO A 425 -9.79 -1.10 12.40
C PRO A 425 -8.48 -1.14 13.21
N VAL A 426 -7.36 -0.98 12.51
CA VAL A 426 -6.03 -0.84 13.11
C VAL A 426 -5.31 0.36 12.52
N PHE A 427 -4.54 1.04 13.35
CA PHE A 427 -3.78 2.24 12.99
C PHE A 427 -2.33 2.09 13.43
N LEU A 428 -1.48 2.99 12.95
CA LEU A 428 -0.03 2.98 13.09
C LEU A 428 0.64 1.84 12.30
N HIS A 429 1.96 1.89 12.21
CA HIS A 429 2.75 0.99 11.38
C HIS A 429 2.58 -0.50 11.69
N ASP A 430 2.33 -0.84 12.95
CA ASP A 430 2.20 -2.22 13.43
C ASP A 430 0.77 -2.61 13.88
N GLY A 431 -0.20 -1.70 13.69
CA GLY A 431 -1.59 -1.96 13.99
C GLY A 431 -1.93 -2.01 15.49
N ARG A 432 -1.08 -1.46 16.36
CA ARG A 432 -1.30 -1.45 17.82
C ARG A 432 -2.50 -0.62 18.26
N ALA A 433 -2.76 0.50 17.60
CA ALA A 433 -3.90 1.36 17.92
C ALA A 433 -5.19 0.83 17.27
N LYS A 434 -6.28 0.78 18.03
CA LYS A 434 -7.60 0.25 17.61
C LYS A 434 -8.61 1.36 17.35
N SER A 435 -8.22 2.60 17.60
CA SER A 435 -9.02 3.79 17.33
C SER A 435 -8.13 4.96 16.93
N THR A 436 -8.72 5.99 16.35
CA THR A 436 -8.03 7.24 16.04
C THR A 436 -7.52 7.94 17.29
N VAL A 437 -8.24 7.85 18.42
CA VAL A 437 -7.80 8.38 19.71
C VAL A 437 -6.56 7.65 20.21
N GLU A 438 -6.55 6.31 20.18
CA GLU A 438 -5.35 5.55 20.54
C GLU A 438 -4.17 5.92 19.64
N ALA A 439 -4.39 6.08 18.33
CA ALA A 439 -3.34 6.50 17.41
C ALA A 439 -2.74 7.86 17.81
N ILE A 440 -3.58 8.85 18.17
CA ILE A 440 -3.12 10.16 18.65
C ILE A 440 -2.31 10.02 19.94
N LEU A 441 -2.76 9.20 20.89
CA LEU A 441 -2.10 9.03 22.18
C LEU A 441 -0.74 8.28 22.08
N TRP A 442 -0.51 7.52 21.00
CA TRP A 442 0.78 6.92 20.72
C TRP A 442 1.80 7.90 20.14
N HIS A 443 1.36 9.07 19.64
CA HIS A 443 2.26 10.10 19.14
C HIS A 443 3.20 10.60 20.24
N ALA A 444 4.50 10.74 19.92
CA ALA A 444 5.53 11.24 20.80
C ALA A 444 6.62 11.94 19.97
N GLY A 445 7.79 12.20 20.52
CA GLY A 445 8.87 12.89 19.81
C GLY A 445 8.41 14.24 19.29
N GLU A 446 8.53 14.49 17.98
CA GLU A 446 8.11 15.75 17.36
C GLU A 446 6.62 16.05 17.55
N ALA A 447 5.78 15.03 17.68
CA ALA A 447 4.33 15.17 17.87
C ALA A 447 3.91 15.26 19.36
N GLU A 448 4.84 15.23 20.32
CA GLU A 448 4.52 15.23 21.75
C GLU A 448 3.70 16.45 22.16
N LYS A 449 4.04 17.65 21.67
CA LYS A 449 3.29 18.88 21.97
C LYS A 449 1.82 18.77 21.54
N SER A 450 1.57 18.23 20.33
CA SER A 450 0.20 18.05 19.79
C SER A 450 -0.58 17.00 20.59
N LYS A 451 0.06 15.91 21.03
CA LYS A 451 -0.55 14.91 21.91
C LYS A 451 -0.94 15.52 23.26
N GLN A 452 -0.05 16.27 23.90
CA GLN A 452 -0.34 16.92 25.17
C GLN A 452 -1.48 17.93 25.05
N ALA A 453 -1.49 18.72 23.96
CA ALA A 453 -2.60 19.63 23.66
C ALA A 453 -3.93 18.89 23.46
N PHE A 454 -3.92 17.74 22.78
CA PHE A 454 -5.09 16.87 22.65
C PHE A 454 -5.58 16.35 24.01
N MET A 455 -4.68 15.92 24.87
CA MET A 455 -5.01 15.43 26.23
C MET A 455 -5.59 16.53 27.13
N ALA A 456 -5.24 17.80 26.89
CA ALA A 456 -5.75 18.95 27.61
C ALA A 456 -7.13 19.42 27.12
N LEU A 457 -7.62 18.96 25.95
CA LEU A 457 -8.96 19.27 25.46
C LEU A 457 -10.04 18.70 26.40
N THR A 458 -11.17 19.37 26.46
CA THR A 458 -12.36 18.82 27.10
C THR A 458 -12.86 17.57 26.34
N ASN A 459 -13.58 16.69 27.03
CA ASN A 459 -14.16 15.49 26.40
C ASN A 459 -14.99 15.86 25.15
N LYS A 460 -15.78 16.94 25.18
CA LYS A 460 -16.57 17.42 24.03
C LYS A 460 -15.69 17.80 22.84
N GLU A 461 -14.59 18.50 23.08
CA GLU A 461 -13.64 18.90 22.02
C GLU A 461 -12.90 17.69 21.46
N ARG A 462 -12.48 16.73 22.30
CA ARG A 462 -11.89 15.45 21.82
C ARG A 462 -12.85 14.69 20.91
N ILE A 463 -14.14 14.62 21.24
CA ILE A 463 -15.18 14.00 20.40
C ILE A 463 -15.33 14.75 19.06
N ILE A 464 -15.32 16.08 19.08
CA ILE A 464 -15.43 16.92 17.87
C ILE A 464 -14.21 16.72 16.96
N LEU A 465 -13.00 16.76 17.51
CA LEU A 465 -11.77 16.52 16.76
C LEU A 465 -11.74 15.12 16.18
N LYS A 466 -12.09 14.09 16.98
CA LYS A 466 -12.23 12.70 16.51
C LYS A 466 -13.17 12.60 15.31
N LYS A 467 -14.34 13.21 15.38
CA LYS A 467 -15.31 13.21 14.28
C LYS A 467 -14.74 13.84 13.01
N PHE A 468 -13.97 14.92 13.13
CA PHE A 468 -13.28 15.51 11.99
C PHE A 468 -12.29 14.54 11.37
N VAL A 469 -11.36 13.95 12.13
CA VAL A 469 -10.37 12.98 11.64
C VAL A 469 -11.06 11.77 11.00
N GLU A 470 -12.12 11.26 11.60
CA GLU A 470 -12.87 10.10 11.09
C GLU A 470 -13.78 10.44 9.90
N SER A 471 -13.94 11.72 9.56
CA SER A 471 -14.64 12.17 8.35
C SER A 471 -13.73 12.29 7.12
N LEU A 472 -12.42 12.20 7.29
CA LEU A 472 -11.42 12.26 6.21
C LEU A 472 -11.33 10.92 5.39
#